data_8dfd4849ea0894de42519a44b89e20ac
#
_entry.id   8dfd4849ea0894de42519a44b89e20ac
#
_cell.length_a   1.000
_cell.length_b   1.000
_cell.length_c   1.000
_cell.angle_alpha   90.00
_cell.angle_beta   90.00
_cell.angle_gamma   90.00
#
_symmetry.space_group_name_H-M   'P 1'
#
loop_
_entity.id
_entity.type
_entity.pdbx_description
1 polymer ?
#
loop_
_entity_poly.entity_id
_entity_poly.type
_entity_poly.pdbx_seq_one_letter_code
_entity_poly.pdbx_strand_id
1 'polypeptide(L)'
;MDPNRRISQHNRGAHAGGAYRTSNKGPWEMVLIIHGFPNDISALRFEWAWQHPKMSRRLNALPPKKSREKSYDYCLRLLASMLNLGPWNKLALTVRWLKPEYSAEFPAQLQPPLHMPIVSGPVKSKRVKPSGGGGGKVTAAAPDAVSAACNVCSRHVSASDRVTCLYPRCGAASHLLCLAATFTVATGAVLPVQGSCPSCGGEELWGNIIRKRRGCYEELSADEDMKSVMTSDD
;
A
#
# COMPACT_ATOMS: atom_id res chain seq x y z
N MET A 1 -9.16 2.30 7.93
CA MET A 1 -10.28 1.39 8.33
C MET A 1 -9.64 0.13 8.92
N ASP A 2 -10.19 -0.45 10.00
CA ASP A 2 -9.65 -1.66 10.63
C ASP A 2 -10.27 -2.91 9.98
N PRO A 3 -9.48 -3.80 9.36
CA PRO A 3 -9.98 -5.02 8.72
C PRO A 3 -10.69 -5.97 9.69
N ASN A 4 -10.18 -6.11 10.92
CA ASN A 4 -10.76 -6.98 11.94
C ASN A 4 -12.16 -6.52 12.36
N ARG A 5 -12.33 -5.21 12.53
CA ARG A 5 -13.63 -4.60 12.78
C ARG A 5 -14.58 -4.84 11.60
N ARG A 6 -14.07 -4.69 10.37
CA ARG A 6 -14.89 -4.81 9.16
C ARG A 6 -15.41 -6.22 8.96
N ILE A 7 -14.56 -7.26 9.11
CA ILE A 7 -15.02 -8.65 8.98
C ILE A 7 -16.01 -9.02 10.10
N SER A 8 -15.83 -8.51 11.32
CA SER A 8 -16.78 -8.69 12.42
C SER A 8 -18.17 -8.09 12.07
N GLN A 9 -18.19 -6.89 11.46
CA GLN A 9 -19.44 -6.28 11.00
C GLN A 9 -20.16 -7.14 9.94
N HIS A 10 -19.41 -7.69 8.98
CA HIS A 10 -19.97 -8.59 7.96
C HIS A 10 -20.56 -9.86 8.56
N ASN A 11 -19.88 -10.46 9.52
CA ASN A 11 -20.36 -11.67 10.19
C ASN A 11 -21.57 -11.43 11.09
N ARG A 12 -21.71 -10.23 11.63
CA ARG A 12 -22.88 -9.83 12.43
C ARG A 12 -24.08 -9.41 11.58
N GLY A 13 -23.88 -9.12 10.30
CA GLY A 13 -24.94 -8.76 9.37
C GLY A 13 -25.16 -7.25 9.17
N ALA A 14 -26.17 -6.91 8.38
CA ALA A 14 -26.44 -5.53 7.97
C ALA A 14 -26.78 -4.61 9.16
N HIS A 15 -27.46 -5.11 10.20
CA HIS A 15 -27.79 -4.33 11.40
C HIS A 15 -26.55 -3.85 12.19
N ALA A 16 -25.43 -4.54 12.05
CA ALA A 16 -24.15 -4.16 12.67
C ALA A 16 -23.22 -3.36 11.73
N GLY A 17 -23.73 -2.91 10.58
CA GLY A 17 -22.96 -2.18 9.57
C GLY A 17 -22.26 -3.07 8.54
N GLY A 18 -22.56 -4.37 8.49
CA GLY A 18 -22.17 -5.27 7.43
C GLY A 18 -22.96 -5.01 6.13
N ALA A 19 -22.45 -5.50 5.00
CA ALA A 19 -23.16 -5.36 3.73
C ALA A 19 -24.36 -6.31 3.66
N TYR A 20 -25.46 -5.86 3.06
CA TYR A 20 -26.65 -6.68 2.86
C TYR A 20 -26.35 -8.00 2.14
N ARG A 21 -25.48 -7.96 1.13
CA ARG A 21 -25.08 -9.15 0.35
C ARG A 21 -24.40 -10.25 1.17
N THR A 22 -23.77 -9.90 2.28
CA THR A 22 -23.05 -10.83 3.16
C THR A 22 -23.87 -11.26 4.36
N SER A 23 -24.99 -10.60 4.65
CA SER A 23 -25.88 -10.92 5.77
C SER A 23 -26.43 -12.33 5.64
N ASN A 24 -26.42 -13.08 6.75
CA ASN A 24 -26.93 -14.46 6.87
C ASN A 24 -26.25 -15.49 5.94
N LYS A 25 -25.02 -15.18 5.45
CA LYS A 25 -24.24 -16.07 4.58
C LYS A 25 -22.86 -16.40 5.16
N GLY A 26 -22.62 -16.00 6.41
CA GLY A 26 -21.37 -16.28 7.11
C GLY A 26 -21.26 -17.73 7.60
N PRO A 27 -20.14 -18.08 8.24
CA PRO A 27 -19.06 -17.16 8.59
C PRO A 27 -18.22 -16.71 7.40
N TRP A 28 -17.85 -15.43 7.39
CA TRP A 28 -16.94 -14.84 6.41
C TRP A 28 -15.55 -14.69 7.01
N GLU A 29 -14.54 -15.01 6.22
CA GLU A 29 -13.14 -14.73 6.53
C GLU A 29 -12.55 -13.76 5.53
N MET A 30 -11.71 -12.85 6.02
CA MET A 30 -10.97 -11.93 5.17
C MET A 30 -9.63 -12.57 4.84
N VAL A 31 -9.43 -12.96 3.59
CA VAL A 31 -8.24 -13.70 3.16
C VAL A 31 -7.14 -12.80 2.59
N LEU A 32 -7.53 -11.68 1.98
CA LEU A 32 -6.63 -10.78 1.28
C LEU A 32 -7.08 -9.34 1.47
N ILE A 33 -6.13 -8.43 1.62
CA ILE A 33 -6.36 -6.99 1.57
C ILE A 33 -5.35 -6.30 0.66
N ILE A 34 -5.79 -5.20 0.04
CA ILE A 34 -4.93 -4.26 -0.66
C ILE A 34 -4.90 -2.98 0.16
N HIS A 35 -3.73 -2.53 0.52
CA HIS A 35 -3.56 -1.32 1.33
C HIS A 35 -2.45 -0.42 0.78
N GLY A 36 -2.23 0.75 1.40
CA GLY A 36 -1.24 1.72 0.94
C GLY A 36 -1.83 2.82 0.06
N PHE A 37 -3.15 2.88 -0.11
CA PHE A 37 -3.79 3.96 -0.85
C PHE A 37 -3.49 5.33 -0.24
N PRO A 38 -3.32 6.39 -1.08
CA PRO A 38 -3.01 7.73 -0.60
C PRO A 38 -4.14 8.35 0.24
N ASN A 39 -5.38 8.02 -0.06
CA ASN A 39 -6.58 8.48 0.64
C ASN A 39 -7.74 7.49 0.48
N ASP A 40 -8.80 7.68 1.28
CA ASP A 40 -9.98 6.80 1.28
C ASP A 40 -10.72 6.80 -0.06
N ILE A 41 -10.76 7.94 -0.77
CA ILE A 41 -11.43 8.06 -2.07
C ILE A 41 -10.76 7.13 -3.10
N SER A 42 -9.43 7.06 -3.13
CA SER A 42 -8.72 6.17 -4.05
C SER A 42 -8.94 4.69 -3.71
N ALA A 43 -9.03 4.34 -2.43
CA ALA A 43 -9.37 3.01 -1.97
C ALA A 43 -10.80 2.61 -2.39
N LEU A 44 -11.79 3.48 -2.17
CA LEU A 44 -13.18 3.25 -2.56
C LEU A 44 -13.35 3.11 -4.09
N ARG A 45 -12.60 3.91 -4.87
CA ARG A 45 -12.60 3.78 -6.34
C ARG A 45 -12.01 2.45 -6.80
N PHE A 46 -10.98 1.96 -6.14
CA PHE A 46 -10.40 0.65 -6.40
C PHE A 46 -11.40 -0.45 -6.06
N GLU A 47 -11.98 -0.43 -4.86
CA GLU A 47 -13.01 -1.38 -4.41
C GLU A 47 -14.19 -1.41 -5.38
N TRP A 48 -14.72 -0.24 -5.74
CA TRP A 48 -15.84 -0.14 -6.67
C TRP A 48 -15.54 -0.77 -8.03
N ALA A 49 -14.37 -0.49 -8.59
CA ALA A 49 -13.95 -1.05 -9.88
C ALA A 49 -13.83 -2.58 -9.81
N TRP A 50 -13.29 -3.11 -8.71
CA TRP A 50 -13.16 -4.55 -8.49
C TRP A 50 -14.53 -5.24 -8.38
N GLN A 51 -15.48 -4.59 -7.70
CA GLN A 51 -16.86 -5.12 -7.57
C GLN A 51 -17.70 -4.97 -8.85
N HIS A 52 -17.40 -3.97 -9.69
CA HIS A 52 -18.15 -3.62 -10.89
C HIS A 52 -17.28 -3.57 -12.15
N PRO A 53 -16.56 -4.66 -12.50
CA PRO A 53 -15.58 -4.62 -13.59
C PRO A 53 -16.19 -4.26 -14.94
N LYS A 54 -17.40 -4.71 -15.23
CA LYS A 54 -18.10 -4.40 -16.49
C LYS A 54 -18.49 -2.91 -16.63
N MET A 55 -18.70 -2.23 -15.51
CA MET A 55 -19.07 -0.80 -15.49
C MET A 55 -17.84 0.09 -15.39
N SER A 56 -16.73 -0.45 -14.94
CA SER A 56 -15.46 0.28 -14.84
C SER A 56 -14.87 0.54 -16.22
N ARG A 57 -14.67 1.80 -16.59
CA ARG A 57 -14.04 2.17 -17.87
C ARG A 57 -12.66 1.53 -18.07
N ARG A 58 -11.98 1.14 -17.00
CA ARG A 58 -10.63 0.54 -17.05
C ARG A 58 -10.67 -0.98 -17.18
N LEU A 59 -11.76 -1.61 -16.76
CA LEU A 59 -11.85 -3.06 -16.66
C LEU A 59 -12.88 -3.66 -17.63
N ASN A 60 -13.71 -2.85 -18.28
CA ASN A 60 -14.80 -3.31 -19.15
C ASN A 60 -14.32 -4.11 -20.38
N ALA A 61 -13.07 -3.89 -20.80
CA ALA A 61 -12.44 -4.65 -21.88
C ALA A 61 -11.88 -6.02 -21.41
N LEU A 62 -11.81 -6.28 -20.09
CA LEU A 62 -11.31 -7.54 -19.58
C LEU A 62 -12.34 -8.66 -19.80
N PRO A 63 -11.87 -9.89 -20.09
CA PRO A 63 -12.76 -11.03 -20.29
C PRO A 63 -13.64 -11.26 -19.06
N PRO A 64 -14.95 -11.47 -19.25
CA PRO A 64 -15.88 -11.76 -18.17
C PRO A 64 -15.50 -13.08 -17.47
N LYS A 65 -16.16 -13.35 -16.35
CA LYS A 65 -16.03 -14.63 -15.63
C LYS A 65 -16.48 -15.77 -16.55
N LYS A 66 -15.62 -16.77 -16.72
CA LYS A 66 -15.94 -18.00 -17.48
C LYS A 66 -16.93 -18.86 -16.69
N SER A 67 -17.74 -19.66 -17.36
CA SER A 67 -18.78 -20.48 -16.72
C SER A 67 -18.22 -21.47 -15.67
N ARG A 68 -17.06 -22.03 -15.90
CA ARG A 68 -16.36 -22.98 -14.99
C ARG A 68 -15.34 -22.31 -14.06
N GLU A 69 -15.11 -21.00 -14.19
CA GLU A 69 -14.16 -20.27 -13.36
C GLU A 69 -14.76 -20.05 -11.96
N LYS A 70 -14.02 -20.40 -10.89
CA LYS A 70 -14.47 -20.09 -9.54
C LYS A 70 -14.50 -18.58 -9.34
N SER A 71 -15.42 -18.08 -8.50
CA SER A 71 -15.53 -16.64 -8.24
C SER A 71 -14.27 -16.07 -7.59
N TYR A 72 -13.59 -16.87 -6.79
CA TYR A 72 -12.31 -16.51 -6.18
C TYR A 72 -11.24 -16.27 -7.24
N ASP A 73 -11.02 -17.22 -8.15
CA ASP A 73 -10.03 -17.14 -9.22
C ASP A 73 -10.28 -15.95 -10.15
N TYR A 74 -11.57 -15.72 -10.45
CA TYR A 74 -11.99 -14.53 -11.20
C TYR A 74 -11.62 -13.23 -10.50
N CYS A 75 -11.88 -13.12 -9.19
CA CYS A 75 -11.52 -11.94 -8.41
C CYS A 75 -10.00 -11.72 -8.36
N LEU A 76 -9.20 -12.78 -8.24
CA LEU A 76 -7.73 -12.69 -8.29
C LEU A 76 -7.23 -12.27 -9.67
N ARG A 77 -7.80 -12.80 -10.75
CA ARG A 77 -7.47 -12.40 -12.12
C ARG A 77 -7.79 -10.92 -12.37
N LEU A 78 -8.92 -10.43 -11.89
CA LEU A 78 -9.25 -9.01 -11.92
C LEU A 78 -8.25 -8.19 -11.12
N LEU A 79 -7.91 -8.61 -9.92
CA LEU A 79 -6.92 -7.95 -9.08
C LEU A 79 -5.57 -7.84 -9.80
N ALA A 80 -5.06 -8.93 -10.36
CA ALA A 80 -3.81 -8.97 -11.12
C ALA A 80 -3.82 -7.91 -12.25
N SER A 81 -4.92 -7.83 -12.99
CA SER A 81 -5.08 -6.83 -14.05
C SER A 81 -5.13 -5.41 -13.48
N MET A 82 -5.85 -5.19 -12.38
CA MET A 82 -5.98 -3.86 -11.77
C MET A 82 -4.65 -3.31 -11.28
N LEU A 83 -3.81 -4.15 -10.65
CA LEU A 83 -2.49 -3.73 -10.17
C LEU A 83 -1.55 -3.31 -11.31
N ASN A 84 -1.80 -3.77 -12.52
CA ASN A 84 -1.04 -3.41 -13.72
C ASN A 84 -1.66 -2.26 -14.53
N LEU A 85 -2.84 -1.77 -14.16
CA LEU A 85 -3.54 -0.70 -14.87
C LEU A 85 -3.41 0.66 -14.17
N GLY A 86 -3.29 1.72 -14.96
CA GLY A 86 -3.32 3.09 -14.45
C GLY A 86 -4.69 3.51 -13.90
N PRO A 87 -4.74 4.28 -12.83
CA PRO A 87 -3.63 4.90 -12.09
C PRO A 87 -3.01 3.99 -11.01
N TRP A 88 -3.58 2.82 -10.75
CA TRP A 88 -3.23 1.96 -9.62
C TRP A 88 -1.81 1.43 -9.68
N ASN A 89 -1.32 1.12 -10.90
CA ASN A 89 0.05 0.67 -11.14
C ASN A 89 1.15 1.69 -10.77
N LYS A 90 0.77 2.92 -10.44
CA LYS A 90 1.68 3.97 -9.97
C LYS A 90 1.61 4.19 -8.46
N LEU A 91 0.69 3.52 -7.76
CA LEU A 91 0.50 3.69 -6.33
C LEU A 91 1.40 2.74 -5.55
N ALA A 92 1.83 3.17 -4.36
CA ALA A 92 2.62 2.37 -3.43
C ALA A 92 1.73 1.35 -2.68
N LEU A 93 1.00 0.52 -3.43
CA LEU A 93 0.11 -0.48 -2.85
C LEU A 93 0.90 -1.66 -2.30
N THR A 94 0.28 -2.36 -1.38
CA THR A 94 0.78 -3.62 -0.82
C THR A 94 -0.33 -4.65 -0.92
N VAL A 95 -0.02 -5.82 -1.43
CA VAL A 95 -0.89 -7.00 -1.42
C VAL A 95 -0.59 -7.79 -0.15
N ARG A 96 -1.56 -7.94 0.74
CA ARG A 96 -1.34 -8.67 1.99
C ARG A 96 -2.30 -9.84 2.12
N TRP A 97 -1.76 -11.04 2.17
CA TRP A 97 -2.48 -12.26 2.50
C TRP A 97 -2.65 -12.37 4.02
N LEU A 98 -3.88 -12.27 4.49
CA LEU A 98 -4.21 -12.45 5.91
C LEU A 98 -4.29 -13.93 6.28
N LYS A 99 -4.54 -14.77 5.29
CA LYS A 99 -4.67 -16.22 5.37
C LYS A 99 -3.76 -16.84 4.31
N PRO A 100 -2.53 -17.26 4.65
CA PRO A 100 -1.58 -17.81 3.68
C PRO A 100 -2.07 -19.06 2.94
N GLU A 101 -2.93 -19.86 3.58
CA GLU A 101 -3.54 -21.05 3.00
C GLU A 101 -4.42 -20.79 1.77
N TYR A 102 -4.85 -19.55 1.58
CA TYR A 102 -5.60 -19.09 0.40
C TYR A 102 -4.72 -18.31 -0.58
N SER A 103 -3.41 -18.21 -0.31
CA SER A 103 -2.53 -17.50 -1.24
C SER A 103 -2.50 -18.19 -2.60
N ALA A 104 -2.43 -17.39 -3.64
CA ALA A 104 -2.30 -17.87 -5.00
C ALA A 104 -1.25 -17.04 -5.74
N GLU A 105 -0.53 -17.69 -6.63
CA GLU A 105 0.43 -17.04 -7.51
C GLU A 105 -0.32 -16.18 -8.55
N PHE A 106 0.23 -15.01 -8.80
CA PHE A 106 -0.24 -14.17 -9.90
C PHE A 106 0.25 -14.76 -11.23
N PRO A 107 -0.55 -14.65 -12.31
CA PRO A 107 -0.10 -15.06 -13.64
C PRO A 107 1.22 -14.38 -14.02
N ALA A 108 2.14 -15.09 -14.67
CA ALA A 108 3.47 -14.58 -15.02
C ALA A 108 3.41 -13.23 -15.77
N GLN A 109 2.42 -13.08 -16.66
CA GLN A 109 2.22 -11.85 -17.45
C GLN A 109 1.53 -10.70 -16.66
N LEU A 110 1.01 -10.98 -15.47
CA LEU A 110 0.24 -10.05 -14.64
C LEU A 110 0.77 -9.98 -13.19
N GLN A 111 2.07 -10.19 -13.03
CA GLN A 111 2.72 -9.98 -11.74
C GLN A 111 2.52 -8.54 -11.28
N PRO A 112 2.25 -8.31 -9.99
CA PRO A 112 2.26 -6.95 -9.46
C PRO A 112 3.58 -6.24 -9.76
N PRO A 113 3.56 -4.92 -10.03
CA PRO A 113 4.79 -4.15 -10.20
C PRO A 113 5.74 -4.31 -9.00
N LEU A 114 7.05 -4.28 -9.24
CA LEU A 114 8.09 -4.51 -8.21
C LEU A 114 7.96 -3.62 -6.97
N HIS A 115 7.42 -2.41 -7.13
CA HIS A 115 7.17 -1.49 -6.01
C HIS A 115 5.93 -1.84 -5.17
N MET A 116 5.20 -2.91 -5.53
CA MET A 116 4.04 -3.42 -4.81
C MET A 116 4.38 -4.77 -4.16
N PRO A 117 4.89 -4.79 -2.94
CA PRO A 117 5.24 -6.03 -2.27
C PRO A 117 4.02 -6.90 -2.01
N ILE A 118 4.24 -8.21 -2.08
CA ILE A 118 3.30 -9.24 -1.65
C ILE A 118 3.80 -9.75 -0.31
N VAL A 119 2.98 -9.59 0.73
CA VAL A 119 3.32 -9.96 2.10
C VAL A 119 2.23 -10.81 2.72
N SER A 120 2.55 -11.55 3.76
CA SER A 120 1.60 -12.41 4.50
C SER A 120 1.53 -11.99 5.96
N GLY A 121 0.45 -12.37 6.62
CA GLY A 121 0.29 -12.19 8.05
C GLY A 121 -0.72 -11.11 8.47
N PRO A 122 -1.03 -11.04 9.77
CA PRO A 122 -2.07 -10.17 10.31
C PRO A 122 -1.71 -8.69 10.20
N VAL A 123 -2.73 -7.85 10.09
CA VAL A 123 -2.56 -6.38 10.11
C VAL A 123 -2.62 -5.87 11.55
N LYS A 124 -1.59 -5.17 11.96
CA LYS A 124 -1.61 -4.36 13.18
C LYS A 124 -2.17 -2.98 12.83
N SER A 125 -3.48 -2.78 13.00
CA SER A 125 -4.08 -1.45 12.76
C SER A 125 -3.67 -0.49 13.87
N LYS A 126 -2.85 0.52 13.56
CA LYS A 126 -2.66 1.65 14.48
C LYS A 126 -3.85 2.61 14.31
N ARG A 127 -4.56 2.91 15.40
CA ARG A 127 -5.58 3.95 15.41
C ARG A 127 -4.90 5.29 15.12
N VAL A 128 -5.07 5.82 13.93
CA VAL A 128 -4.79 7.24 13.67
C VAL A 128 -5.89 8.01 14.38
N LYS A 129 -5.56 8.68 15.48
CA LYS A 129 -6.50 9.65 16.09
C LYS A 129 -6.79 10.72 15.03
N PRO A 130 -8.07 11.03 14.73
CA PRO A 130 -8.38 12.18 13.90
C PRO A 130 -7.76 13.39 14.59
N SER A 131 -6.94 14.16 13.88
CA SER A 131 -6.53 15.49 14.32
C SER A 131 -7.78 16.37 14.24
N GLY A 132 -8.57 16.37 15.31
CA GLY A 132 -9.66 17.31 15.49
C GLY A 132 -9.06 18.70 15.57
N GLY A 133 -9.54 19.62 14.72
CA GLY A 133 -9.25 21.02 14.85
C GLY A 133 -9.72 21.51 16.23
N GLY A 134 -8.78 22.00 17.04
CA GLY A 134 -9.03 22.55 18.36
C GLY A 134 -7.71 22.57 19.13
N GLY A 135 -7.22 23.76 19.46
CA GLY A 135 -5.96 24.03 20.14
C GLY A 135 -5.74 23.15 21.37
N GLY A 136 -4.96 22.13 21.24
CA GLY A 136 -4.58 21.19 22.28
C GLY A 136 -3.06 21.08 22.34
N LYS A 137 -2.52 21.48 23.48
CA LYS A 137 -1.16 21.35 23.98
C LYS A 137 -0.40 20.20 23.32
N VAL A 138 0.66 20.52 22.62
CA VAL A 138 1.65 19.56 22.11
C VAL A 138 2.34 18.95 23.32
N THR A 139 1.93 17.76 23.72
CA THR A 139 2.73 16.95 24.64
C THR A 139 3.98 16.51 23.89
N ALA A 140 5.12 16.84 24.45
CA ALA A 140 6.44 16.56 23.95
C ALA A 140 6.58 15.12 23.46
N ALA A 141 6.66 14.93 22.15
CA ALA A 141 7.17 13.72 21.53
C ALA A 141 8.68 13.90 21.38
N ALA A 142 9.39 12.87 21.76
CA ALA A 142 10.80 12.53 21.60
C ALA A 142 11.77 13.59 21.04
N PRO A 143 13.01 13.62 21.59
CA PRO A 143 14.04 14.59 21.24
C PRO A 143 14.74 14.17 19.94
N ASP A 144 14.15 14.53 18.79
CA ASP A 144 14.84 14.52 17.50
C ASP A 144 14.32 15.65 16.61
N ALA A 145 14.30 16.84 17.18
CA ALA A 145 14.16 18.09 16.40
C ALA A 145 15.54 18.46 15.81
N VAL A 146 16.20 17.54 15.10
CA VAL A 146 17.32 17.94 14.25
C VAL A 146 16.71 18.71 13.08
N SER A 147 16.92 20.03 13.10
CA SER A 147 16.62 20.90 11.97
C SER A 147 17.37 20.35 10.74
N ALA A 148 16.67 19.65 9.88
CA ALA A 148 17.26 19.08 8.68
C ALA A 148 17.07 20.02 7.50
N ALA A 149 18.13 20.28 6.75
CA ALA A 149 18.04 20.93 5.47
C ALA A 149 17.68 19.91 4.37
N CYS A 150 16.89 20.33 3.41
CA CYS A 150 16.54 19.51 2.27
C CYS A 150 17.75 19.31 1.35
N ASN A 151 18.11 18.05 1.07
CA ASN A 151 19.22 17.73 0.16
C ASN A 151 19.02 18.17 -1.29
N VAL A 152 17.79 18.58 -1.65
CA VAL A 152 17.47 19.05 -3.01
C VAL A 152 17.44 20.56 -3.11
N CYS A 153 16.76 21.26 -2.17
CA CYS A 153 16.56 22.71 -2.25
C CYS A 153 17.24 23.50 -1.12
N SER A 154 17.98 22.83 -0.24
CA SER A 154 18.71 23.38 0.91
C SER A 154 17.87 24.13 1.95
N ARG A 155 16.55 24.21 1.80
CA ARG A 155 15.65 24.84 2.76
C ARG A 155 15.32 23.90 3.91
N HIS A 156 14.91 24.46 5.05
CA HIS A 156 14.47 23.70 6.21
C HIS A 156 13.32 22.73 5.89
N VAL A 157 13.40 21.51 6.41
CA VAL A 157 12.35 20.47 6.24
C VAL A 157 11.64 20.23 7.55
N SER A 158 10.34 20.50 7.56
CA SER A 158 9.49 20.18 8.71
C SER A 158 9.33 18.66 8.88
N ALA A 159 9.09 18.20 10.11
CA ALA A 159 8.87 16.78 10.39
C ALA A 159 7.69 16.19 9.59
N SER A 160 6.65 16.99 9.33
CA SER A 160 5.46 16.60 8.60
C SER A 160 5.69 16.41 7.10
N ASP A 161 6.72 17.01 6.51
CA ASP A 161 7.02 16.95 5.08
C ASP A 161 8.30 16.17 4.77
N ARG A 162 8.99 15.71 5.81
CA ARG A 162 10.26 15.00 5.70
C ARG A 162 10.09 13.59 5.14
N VAL A 163 10.94 13.27 4.18
CA VAL A 163 11.28 11.92 3.77
C VAL A 163 12.78 11.69 3.93
N THR A 164 13.18 10.48 4.26
CA THR A 164 14.59 10.13 4.48
C THR A 164 15.00 8.98 3.60
N CYS A 165 16.24 8.97 3.18
CA CYS A 165 16.84 7.88 2.43
C CYS A 165 16.65 6.54 3.13
N LEU A 166 16.48 5.46 2.36
CA LEU A 166 16.30 4.10 2.88
C LEU A 166 17.62 3.50 3.36
N TYR A 167 18.74 3.95 2.81
CA TYR A 167 20.06 3.46 3.19
C TYR A 167 20.46 3.95 4.59
N PRO A 168 20.73 3.05 5.54
CA PRO A 168 20.89 3.41 6.95
C PRO A 168 22.05 4.40 7.22
N ARG A 169 23.09 4.37 6.40
CA ARG A 169 24.29 5.22 6.55
C ARG A 169 24.19 6.56 5.84
N CYS A 170 23.14 6.80 5.07
CA CYS A 170 23.02 8.03 4.27
C CYS A 170 22.52 9.22 5.11
N GLY A 171 21.46 9.03 5.89
CA GLY A 171 20.87 10.10 6.71
C GLY A 171 20.26 11.28 5.94
N ALA A 172 20.28 11.25 4.60
CA ALA A 172 19.75 12.32 3.76
C ALA A 172 18.25 12.55 4.02
N ALA A 173 17.89 13.82 4.20
CA ALA A 173 16.50 14.25 4.37
C ALA A 173 16.09 15.19 3.23
N SER A 174 14.86 15.08 2.79
CA SER A 174 14.32 15.94 1.72
C SER A 174 12.85 16.24 1.96
N HIS A 175 12.34 17.34 1.37
CA HIS A 175 10.91 17.50 1.25
C HIS A 175 10.35 16.42 0.32
N LEU A 176 9.17 15.92 0.65
CA LEU A 176 8.47 14.92 -0.17
C LEU A 176 8.37 15.34 -1.65
N LEU A 177 7.95 16.59 -1.89
CA LEU A 177 7.78 17.11 -3.26
C LEU A 177 9.12 17.34 -3.96
N CYS A 178 10.15 17.78 -3.25
CA CYS A 178 11.48 17.97 -3.85
C CYS A 178 12.06 16.63 -4.33
N LEU A 179 12.00 15.60 -3.49
CA LEU A 179 12.47 14.27 -3.88
C LEU A 179 11.61 13.65 -4.99
N ALA A 180 10.29 13.83 -4.94
CA ALA A 180 9.40 13.39 -5.99
C ALA A 180 9.75 14.02 -7.35
N ALA A 181 9.98 15.34 -7.37
CA ALA A 181 10.40 16.06 -8.56
C ALA A 181 11.72 15.51 -9.12
N THR A 182 12.72 15.26 -8.27
CA THR A 182 13.99 14.68 -8.70
C THR A 182 13.80 13.31 -9.37
N PHE A 183 12.94 12.45 -8.81
CA PHE A 183 12.67 11.10 -9.35
C PHE A 183 11.87 11.14 -10.65
N THR A 184 11.10 12.18 -10.91
CA THR A 184 10.24 12.28 -12.11
C THR A 184 10.88 13.03 -13.27
N VAL A 185 11.96 13.78 -13.06
CA VAL A 185 12.64 14.57 -14.11
C VAL A 185 13.01 13.72 -15.32
N ALA A 186 13.63 12.56 -15.09
CA ALA A 186 14.09 11.69 -16.17
C ALA A 186 12.96 10.97 -16.91
N THR A 187 11.81 10.77 -16.26
CA THR A 187 10.71 9.95 -16.78
C THR A 187 9.54 10.76 -17.31
N GLY A 188 9.47 12.05 -17.00
CA GLY A 188 8.30 12.90 -17.28
C GLY A 188 7.01 12.43 -16.60
N ALA A 189 7.10 11.52 -15.65
CA ALA A 189 5.94 10.94 -14.98
C ALA A 189 5.39 11.91 -13.92
N VAL A 190 4.07 11.88 -13.71
CA VAL A 190 3.42 12.67 -12.63
C VAL A 190 3.69 12.10 -11.24
N LEU A 191 3.82 10.77 -11.15
CA LEU A 191 4.11 10.06 -9.89
C LEU A 191 5.41 9.28 -10.06
N PRO A 192 6.35 9.41 -9.12
CA PRO A 192 7.57 8.62 -9.15
C PRO A 192 7.29 7.15 -8.82
N VAL A 193 8.08 6.26 -9.38
CA VAL A 193 8.09 4.83 -9.09
C VAL A 193 9.40 4.44 -8.43
N GLN A 194 10.51 4.92 -8.98
CA GLN A 194 11.87 4.71 -8.48
C GLN A 194 12.74 5.91 -8.81
N GLY A 195 13.87 6.03 -8.15
CA GLY A 195 14.86 7.06 -8.41
C GLY A 195 16.07 6.87 -7.51
N SER A 196 17.11 7.70 -7.73
CA SER A 196 18.35 7.64 -6.96
C SER A 196 18.38 8.73 -5.88
N CYS A 197 18.83 8.37 -4.69
CA CYS A 197 19.02 9.33 -3.61
C CYS A 197 20.00 10.43 -4.05
N PRO A 198 19.66 11.72 -3.92
CA PRO A 198 20.54 12.82 -4.35
C PRO A 198 21.81 12.96 -3.53
N SER A 199 21.93 12.26 -2.40
CA SER A 199 23.09 12.29 -1.52
C SER A 199 24.03 11.10 -1.74
N CYS A 200 23.52 9.87 -1.69
CA CYS A 200 24.37 8.67 -1.77
C CYS A 200 24.29 7.95 -3.12
N GLY A 201 23.42 8.38 -4.04
CA GLY A 201 23.23 7.74 -5.34
C GLY A 201 22.49 6.38 -5.29
N GLY A 202 22.15 5.87 -4.10
CA GLY A 202 21.47 4.59 -3.97
C GLY A 202 20.09 4.60 -4.60
N GLU A 203 19.76 3.54 -5.33
CA GLU A 203 18.44 3.39 -5.96
C GLU A 203 17.36 3.05 -4.94
N GLU A 204 16.25 3.74 -5.00
CA GLU A 204 15.15 3.64 -4.06
C GLU A 204 13.80 3.53 -4.79
N LEU A 205 12.97 2.62 -4.32
CA LEU A 205 11.57 2.56 -4.73
C LEU A 205 10.77 3.62 -3.96
N TRP A 206 10.06 4.48 -4.69
CA TRP A 206 9.23 5.53 -4.09
C TRP A 206 8.23 4.99 -3.07
N GLY A 207 7.67 3.81 -3.37
CA GLY A 207 6.76 3.12 -2.45
C GLY A 207 7.39 2.84 -1.08
N ASN A 208 8.66 2.48 -1.04
CA ASN A 208 9.39 2.18 0.20
C ASN A 208 9.64 3.45 1.02
N ILE A 209 9.98 4.56 0.36
CA ILE A 209 10.12 5.87 1.01
C ILE A 209 8.80 6.29 1.67
N ILE A 210 7.67 6.12 0.96
CA ILE A 210 6.35 6.42 1.51
C ILE A 210 5.98 5.49 2.67
N ARG A 211 6.32 4.21 2.59
CA ARG A 211 6.11 3.24 3.69
C ARG A 211 6.93 3.60 4.92
N LYS A 212 8.21 3.96 4.74
CA LYS A 212 9.09 4.43 5.82
C LYS A 212 8.49 5.65 6.51
N ARG A 213 8.08 6.65 5.74
CA ARG A 213 7.41 7.85 6.27
C ARG A 213 6.14 7.54 7.06
N ARG A 214 5.41 6.50 6.68
CA ARG A 214 4.17 6.04 7.36
C ARG A 214 4.44 5.10 8.52
N GLY A 215 5.69 4.72 8.78
CA GLY A 215 6.08 3.79 9.84
C GLY A 215 5.68 2.34 9.59
N CYS A 216 5.55 1.93 8.32
CA CYS A 216 5.23 0.56 7.91
C CYS A 216 6.29 -0.06 6.98
N TYR A 217 7.49 0.48 6.95
CA TYR A 217 8.58 -0.06 6.15
C TYR A 217 9.23 -1.29 6.80
N GLU A 218 9.43 -1.25 8.11
CA GLU A 218 10.06 -2.33 8.88
C GLU A 218 9.25 -3.64 8.87
N GLU A 219 7.92 -3.54 8.70
CA GLU A 219 7.06 -4.73 8.56
C GLU A 219 7.32 -5.51 7.27
N LEU A 220 7.95 -4.90 6.26
CA LEU A 220 8.28 -5.53 4.98
C LEU A 220 9.67 -6.17 5.01
N SER A 221 10.64 -5.54 5.66
CA SER A 221 12.00 -6.06 5.79
C SER A 221 12.05 -7.35 6.62
N ALA A 222 11.21 -7.46 7.65
CA ALA A 222 11.09 -8.66 8.45
C ALA A 222 10.56 -9.89 7.67
N ASP A 223 9.70 -9.66 6.65
CA ASP A 223 9.16 -10.74 5.81
C ASP A 223 10.17 -11.19 4.73
N GLU A 224 11.10 -10.33 4.32
CA GLU A 224 12.17 -10.67 3.37
C GLU A 224 13.27 -11.49 4.05
N ASP A 225 13.64 -11.15 5.28
CA ASP A 225 14.61 -11.92 6.08
C ASP A 225 14.12 -13.35 6.38
N MET A 226 12.83 -13.54 6.62
CA MET A 226 12.24 -14.86 6.81
C MET A 226 12.21 -15.71 5.52
N LYS A 227 12.07 -15.09 4.35
CA LYS A 227 12.12 -15.80 3.07
C LYS A 227 13.53 -16.27 2.72
N SER A 228 14.56 -15.47 3.04
CA SER A 228 15.96 -15.83 2.77
C SER A 228 16.45 -17.01 3.61
N VAL A 229 15.90 -17.19 4.82
CA VAL A 229 16.24 -18.31 5.73
C VAL A 229 15.61 -19.62 5.25
N MET A 230 14.43 -19.60 4.59
CA MET A 230 13.74 -20.80 4.12
C MET A 230 14.28 -21.34 2.79
N THR A 231 15.12 -20.60 2.06
CA THR A 231 15.70 -21.02 0.78
C THR A 231 17.15 -21.52 0.89
N SER A 232 17.71 -21.58 2.09
CA SER A 232 19.11 -22.01 2.33
C SER A 232 19.26 -23.46 2.84
N ASP A 233 18.16 -24.23 2.90
CA ASP A 233 18.17 -25.64 3.31
C ASP A 233 17.69 -26.56 2.17
N ASP A 234 18.37 -26.52 0.98
CA ASP A 234 18.33 -27.54 -0.06
C ASP A 234 19.74 -27.80 -0.60
#